data_89730627f3104e1e5af3130ff8ddd3fd
#
_entry.id   89730627f3104e1e5af3130ff8ddd3fd
#
_cell.length_a   1.000
_cell.length_b   1.000
_cell.length_c   1.000
_cell.angle_alpha   90.00
_cell.angle_beta   90.00
_cell.angle_gamma   90.00
#
_symmetry.space_group_name_H-M   'P 1'
#
loop_
_entity.id
_entity.type
_entity.pdbx_description
1 polymer ?
#
loop_
_entity_poly.entity_id
_entity_poly.type
_entity_poly.pdbx_seq_one_letter_code
_entity_poly.pdbx_strand_id
1 'polypeptide(L)'
;GNGSNIHHIVVGATGVLAVESMAHPRPERQRGTADASVSFDGRQLRFPDHREEEAVRRARDNARWLGDWLSAALNEPIEVRPVLALPGWFVERQGLSDVTVLNPRDCARHLQGQPKLSEKMQERVAFQIERACRNERPDKRRRRR
;
A
#
# COMPACT_ATOMS: atom_id res chain seq x y z
N GLY A 1 3.98 11.49 9.96
CA GLY A 1 3.57 10.15 9.96
C GLY A 1 4.73 9.21 10.16
N ASN A 2 4.59 8.35 11.06
CA ASN A 2 5.53 7.27 11.18
C ASN A 2 4.95 6.06 10.46
N GLY A 3 5.80 5.26 9.84
CA GLY A 3 5.37 4.10 9.08
C GLY A 3 4.87 2.94 9.90
N SER A 4 4.63 3.14 11.19
CA SER A 4 4.15 2.08 12.07
C SER A 4 2.73 1.63 11.75
N ASN A 5 2.00 2.40 10.94
CA ASN A 5 0.62 2.11 10.57
C ASN A 5 0.45 1.57 9.16
N ILE A 6 1.50 1.04 8.57
CA ILE A 6 1.38 0.41 7.25
C ILE A 6 0.55 -0.88 7.40
N HIS A 7 -0.51 -0.99 6.63
CA HIS A 7 -1.44 -2.10 6.75
C HIS A 7 -0.87 -3.41 6.22
N HIS A 8 -0.28 -3.39 5.04
CA HIS A 8 0.29 -4.59 4.43
C HIS A 8 1.56 -4.23 3.67
N ILE A 9 2.52 -5.13 3.71
CA ILE A 9 3.74 -5.00 2.95
C ILE A 9 3.87 -6.26 2.09
N VAL A 10 4.06 -6.05 0.79
CA VAL A 10 4.22 -7.14 -0.16
C VAL A 10 5.64 -7.11 -0.69
N VAL A 11 6.36 -8.22 -0.57
CA VAL A 11 7.72 -8.35 -1.07
C VAL A 11 7.73 -9.40 -2.17
N GLY A 12 8.21 -9.03 -3.34
CA GLY A 12 8.27 -9.94 -4.46
C GLY A 12 9.39 -9.58 -5.42
N ALA A 13 9.48 -10.35 -6.50
CA ALA A 13 10.52 -10.14 -7.51
C ALA A 13 10.47 -8.76 -8.14
N THR A 14 9.28 -8.17 -8.27
CA THR A 14 9.11 -6.86 -8.88
C THR A 14 9.32 -5.69 -7.91
N GLY A 15 9.56 -5.98 -6.62
CA GLY A 15 9.85 -4.95 -5.65
C GLY A 15 9.07 -5.08 -4.37
N VAL A 16 9.02 -3.98 -3.62
CA VAL A 16 8.34 -3.89 -2.33
C VAL A 16 7.15 -2.94 -2.48
N LEU A 17 6.00 -3.37 -2.02
CA LEU A 17 4.79 -2.55 -2.01
C LEU A 17 4.36 -2.28 -0.58
N ALA A 18 4.08 -1.02 -0.25
CA ALA A 18 3.43 -0.65 1.00
C ALA A 18 1.96 -0.40 0.68
N VAL A 19 1.09 -1.27 1.16
CA VAL A 19 -0.33 -1.26 0.80
C VAL A 19 -1.15 -0.72 1.95
N GLU A 20 -1.86 0.36 1.69
CA GLU A 20 -2.88 0.90 2.58
C GLU A 20 -4.24 0.51 2.03
N SER A 21 -5.18 0.21 2.92
CA SER A 21 -6.54 -0.10 2.52
C SER A 21 -7.48 0.93 3.12
N MET A 22 -8.37 1.47 2.31
CA MET A 22 -9.35 2.44 2.76
C MET A 22 -10.75 1.93 2.41
N ALA A 23 -11.59 1.77 3.43
CA ALA A 23 -12.97 1.42 3.23
C ALA A 23 -13.78 2.70 3.03
N HIS A 24 -14.58 2.72 2.00
CA HIS A 24 -15.50 3.83 1.75
C HIS A 24 -16.85 3.26 1.31
N PRO A 25 -17.94 3.57 2.02
CA PRO A 25 -19.25 3.01 1.68
C PRO A 25 -19.70 3.45 0.29
N ARG A 26 -20.17 2.49 -0.50
CA ARG A 26 -20.76 2.80 -1.80
C ARG A 26 -22.13 3.42 -1.62
N PRO A 27 -22.53 4.33 -2.54
CA PRO A 27 -23.89 4.84 -2.51
C PRO A 27 -24.91 3.70 -2.57
N GLU A 28 -25.99 3.83 -1.83
CA GLU A 28 -26.97 2.76 -1.69
C GLU A 28 -27.55 2.31 -3.03
N ARG A 29 -27.83 3.26 -3.91
CA ARG A 29 -28.40 2.96 -5.23
C ARG A 29 -27.44 2.19 -6.15
N GLN A 30 -26.18 2.04 -5.78
CA GLN A 30 -25.21 1.28 -6.56
C GLN A 30 -24.92 -0.09 -5.95
N ARG A 31 -25.57 -0.41 -4.84
CA ARG A 31 -25.42 -1.72 -4.22
C ARG A 31 -26.02 -2.80 -5.10
N GLY A 32 -25.36 -3.92 -5.20
CA GLY A 32 -25.84 -5.06 -5.99
C GLY A 32 -25.54 -4.97 -7.47
N THR A 33 -24.90 -3.89 -7.92
CA THR A 33 -24.46 -3.73 -9.30
C THR A 33 -22.93 -3.85 -9.38
N ALA A 34 -22.34 -3.52 -10.53
CA ALA A 34 -20.91 -3.44 -10.67
C ALA A 34 -20.32 -2.46 -9.65
N ASP A 35 -19.01 -2.57 -9.37
CA ASP A 35 -18.34 -1.68 -8.44
C ASP A 35 -18.60 -0.21 -8.80
N ALA A 36 -18.85 0.60 -7.79
CA ALA A 36 -18.99 2.04 -7.98
C ALA A 36 -17.65 2.62 -8.45
N SER A 37 -17.71 3.72 -9.19
CA SER A 37 -16.53 4.34 -9.77
C SER A 37 -16.03 5.51 -8.93
N VAL A 38 -14.72 5.60 -8.80
CA VAL A 38 -14.01 6.73 -8.21
C VAL A 38 -12.93 7.15 -9.19
N SER A 39 -12.73 8.45 -9.38
CA SER A 39 -11.66 8.93 -10.24
C SER A 39 -10.45 9.36 -9.40
N PHE A 40 -9.26 9.18 -9.95
CA PHE A 40 -8.01 9.53 -9.31
C PHE A 40 -7.17 10.35 -10.29
N ASP A 41 -6.90 11.60 -9.93
CA ASP A 41 -6.15 12.51 -10.79
C ASP A 41 -4.65 12.54 -10.54
N GLY A 42 -4.17 11.67 -9.65
CA GLY A 42 -2.76 11.62 -9.25
C GLY A 42 -2.50 12.25 -7.89
N ARG A 43 -3.42 13.06 -7.39
CA ARG A 43 -3.30 13.72 -6.09
C ARG A 43 -4.47 13.41 -5.17
N GLN A 44 -5.68 13.40 -5.70
CA GLN A 44 -6.87 13.19 -4.89
C GLN A 44 -7.83 12.23 -5.57
N LEU A 45 -8.64 11.60 -4.73
CA LEU A 45 -9.71 10.73 -5.15
C LEU A 45 -11.01 11.55 -5.18
N ARG A 46 -11.81 11.35 -6.23
CA ARG A 46 -13.11 11.97 -6.35
C ARG A 46 -14.19 10.90 -6.26
N PHE A 47 -14.75 10.78 -5.07
CA PHE A 47 -15.91 9.93 -4.84
C PHE A 47 -17.17 10.71 -5.21
N PRO A 48 -18.30 10.01 -5.42
CA PRO A 48 -19.56 10.72 -5.73
C PRO A 48 -19.96 11.74 -4.67
N ASP A 49 -19.61 11.51 -3.40
CA ASP A 49 -20.03 12.34 -2.28
C ASP A 49 -18.95 13.27 -1.73
N HIS A 50 -17.66 13.02 -2.04
CA HIS A 50 -16.60 13.88 -1.53
C HIS A 50 -15.26 13.61 -2.22
N ARG A 51 -14.27 14.41 -1.86
CA ARG A 51 -12.88 14.24 -2.33
C ARG A 51 -12.01 13.77 -1.18
N GLU A 52 -11.04 12.94 -1.50
CA GLU A 52 -10.12 12.40 -0.52
C GLU A 52 -8.67 12.60 -1.00
N GLU A 53 -7.88 13.27 -0.20
CA GLU A 53 -6.47 13.52 -0.52
C GLU A 53 -5.54 12.96 0.55
N GLU A 54 -5.97 12.95 1.80
CA GLU A 54 -5.11 12.56 2.91
C GLU A 54 -4.70 11.10 2.86
N ALA A 55 -5.61 10.20 2.46
CA ALA A 55 -5.27 8.78 2.35
C ALA A 55 -4.17 8.56 1.30
N VAL A 56 -4.23 9.30 0.19
CA VAL A 56 -3.21 9.22 -0.86
C VAL A 56 -1.86 9.71 -0.33
N ARG A 57 -1.86 10.83 0.38
CA ARG A 57 -0.64 11.39 0.96
C ARG A 57 -0.05 10.44 2.00
N ARG A 58 -0.89 9.84 2.84
CA ARG A 58 -0.44 8.91 3.86
C ARG A 58 0.19 7.66 3.24
N ALA A 59 -0.39 7.15 2.17
CA ALA A 59 0.19 6.01 1.46
C ALA A 59 1.58 6.35 0.92
N ARG A 60 1.73 7.54 0.35
CA ARG A 60 3.02 8.01 -0.17
C ARG A 60 4.06 8.15 0.93
N ASP A 61 3.67 8.78 2.04
CA ASP A 61 4.59 9.03 3.15
C ASP A 61 5.03 7.73 3.82
N ASN A 62 4.11 6.79 3.99
CA ASN A 62 4.43 5.50 4.59
C ASN A 62 5.39 4.69 3.72
N ALA A 63 5.18 4.71 2.41
CA ALA A 63 6.08 4.01 1.49
C ALA A 63 7.47 4.63 1.50
N ARG A 64 7.56 5.94 1.54
CA ARG A 64 8.85 6.64 1.62
C ARG A 64 9.56 6.30 2.93
N TRP A 65 8.85 6.33 4.03
CA TRP A 65 9.42 5.97 5.32
C TRP A 65 9.97 4.55 5.31
N LEU A 66 9.20 3.61 4.80
CA LEU A 66 9.63 2.21 4.75
C LEU A 66 10.83 2.03 3.83
N GLY A 67 10.83 2.70 2.68
CA GLY A 67 11.96 2.66 1.75
C GLY A 67 13.25 3.17 2.39
N ASP A 68 13.17 4.29 3.10
CA ASP A 68 14.33 4.85 3.79
C ASP A 68 14.82 3.92 4.90
N TRP A 69 13.88 3.36 5.66
CA TRP A 69 14.22 2.45 6.74
C TRP A 69 14.90 1.18 6.22
N LEU A 70 14.34 0.57 5.17
CA LEU A 70 14.92 -0.63 4.57
C LEU A 70 16.28 -0.35 3.93
N SER A 71 16.41 0.79 3.25
CA SER A 71 17.67 1.15 2.61
C SER A 71 18.78 1.31 3.64
N ALA A 72 18.46 1.90 4.79
CA ALA A 72 19.43 2.05 5.87
C ALA A 72 19.76 0.70 6.49
N ALA A 73 18.76 -0.13 6.74
CA ALA A 73 18.95 -1.43 7.37
C ALA A 73 19.77 -2.39 6.52
N LEU A 74 19.62 -2.32 5.20
CA LEU A 74 20.26 -3.24 4.27
C LEU A 74 21.50 -2.66 3.60
N ASN A 75 21.75 -1.36 3.81
CA ASN A 75 22.84 -0.63 3.16
C ASN A 75 22.78 -0.78 1.64
N GLU A 76 21.57 -0.73 1.09
CA GLU A 76 21.27 -0.87 -0.34
C GLU A 76 20.06 0.02 -0.65
N PRO A 77 19.99 0.67 -1.80
CA PRO A 77 18.82 1.44 -2.14
C PRO A 77 17.62 0.52 -2.39
N ILE A 78 16.60 0.66 -1.57
CA ILE A 78 15.37 -0.11 -1.68
C ILE A 78 14.23 0.87 -1.94
N GLU A 79 13.57 0.69 -3.08
CA GLU A 79 12.40 1.48 -3.42
C GLU A 79 11.13 0.75 -2.99
N VAL A 80 10.26 1.46 -2.29
CA VAL A 80 8.96 0.95 -1.88
C VAL A 80 7.89 1.73 -2.62
N ARG A 81 7.02 1.01 -3.33
CA ARG A 81 5.93 1.64 -4.08
C ARG A 81 4.69 1.74 -3.21
N PRO A 82 4.08 2.94 -3.13
CA PRO A 82 2.84 3.11 -2.38
C PRO A 82 1.64 2.60 -3.16
N VAL A 83 0.78 1.86 -2.49
CA VAL A 83 -0.46 1.34 -3.06
C VAL A 83 -1.60 1.68 -2.12
N LEU A 84 -2.67 2.22 -2.66
CA LEU A 84 -3.90 2.46 -1.91
C LEU A 84 -5.00 1.58 -2.50
N ALA A 85 -5.48 0.64 -1.70
CA ALA A 85 -6.50 -0.32 -2.12
C ALA A 85 -7.89 0.17 -1.69
N LEU A 86 -8.82 0.15 -2.63
CA LEU A 86 -10.20 0.59 -2.41
C LEU A 86 -11.15 -0.56 -2.70
N PRO A 87 -11.43 -1.42 -1.71
CA PRO A 87 -12.34 -2.54 -1.93
C PRO A 87 -13.73 -2.08 -2.37
N GLY A 88 -14.26 -2.69 -3.41
CA GLY A 88 -15.58 -2.36 -3.92
C GLY A 88 -15.65 -1.15 -4.84
N TRP A 89 -14.52 -0.57 -5.20
CA TRP A 89 -14.50 0.61 -6.07
C TRP A 89 -13.73 0.34 -7.35
N PHE A 90 -14.31 0.73 -8.46
CA PHE A 90 -13.61 0.76 -9.74
C PHE A 90 -12.87 2.10 -9.84
N VAL A 91 -11.57 2.04 -10.07
CA VAL A 91 -10.72 3.24 -10.08
C VAL A 91 -10.46 3.69 -11.51
N GLU A 92 -10.90 4.90 -11.84
CA GLU A 92 -10.59 5.54 -13.10
C GLU A 92 -9.38 6.45 -12.91
N ARG A 93 -8.26 6.06 -13.48
CA ARG A 93 -7.02 6.82 -13.36
C ARG A 93 -6.96 7.89 -14.43
N GLN A 94 -6.70 9.11 -14.00
CA GLN A 94 -6.56 10.27 -14.88
C GLN A 94 -5.20 10.87 -14.65
N GLY A 95 -4.20 10.43 -15.41
CA GLY A 95 -2.85 10.93 -15.30
C GLY A 95 -1.92 9.99 -14.56
N LEU A 96 -0.69 10.43 -14.40
CA LEU A 96 0.37 9.67 -13.76
C LEU A 96 0.50 10.03 -12.29
N SER A 97 0.87 9.06 -11.47
CA SER A 97 1.09 9.28 -10.06
C SER A 97 2.11 8.27 -9.53
N ASP A 98 2.81 8.67 -8.49
CA ASP A 98 3.69 7.76 -7.75
C ASP A 98 2.90 6.81 -6.84
N VAL A 99 1.63 7.11 -6.55
CA VAL A 99 0.77 6.25 -5.77
C VAL A 99 -0.13 5.45 -6.72
N THR A 100 -0.14 4.13 -6.55
CA THR A 100 -1.03 3.26 -7.31
C THR A 100 -2.31 3.06 -6.51
N VAL A 101 -3.43 3.53 -7.07
CA VAL A 101 -4.75 3.35 -6.46
C VAL A 101 -5.46 2.26 -7.24
N LEU A 102 -5.97 1.26 -6.54
CA LEU A 102 -6.56 0.10 -7.20
C LEU A 102 -7.64 -0.57 -6.37
N ASN A 103 -8.46 -1.37 -7.02
CA ASN A 103 -9.31 -2.33 -6.35
C ASN A 103 -8.44 -3.54 -6.00
N PRO A 104 -8.56 -4.13 -4.80
CA PRO A 104 -7.74 -5.29 -4.44
C PRO A 104 -7.80 -6.45 -5.43
N ARG A 105 -8.90 -6.60 -6.18
CA ARG A 105 -9.00 -7.62 -7.23
C ARG A 105 -7.90 -7.47 -8.29
N ASP A 106 -7.41 -6.27 -8.48
CA ASP A 106 -6.41 -5.98 -9.51
C ASP A 106 -4.98 -6.04 -8.99
N CYS A 107 -4.80 -6.38 -7.72
CA CYS A 107 -3.49 -6.35 -7.08
C CYS A 107 -2.49 -7.25 -7.77
N ALA A 108 -2.91 -8.46 -8.16
CA ALA A 108 -2.02 -9.40 -8.83
C ALA A 108 -1.46 -8.84 -10.13
N ARG A 109 -2.26 -8.05 -10.85
CA ARG A 109 -1.83 -7.42 -12.11
C ARG A 109 -0.68 -6.45 -11.88
N HIS A 110 -0.67 -5.80 -10.73
CA HIS A 110 0.38 -4.85 -10.37
C HIS A 110 1.64 -5.50 -9.81
N LEU A 111 1.59 -6.79 -9.50
CA LEU A 111 2.75 -7.55 -9.07
C LEU A 111 3.54 -8.10 -10.25
N GLN A 112 2.99 -8.00 -11.45
CA GLN A 112 3.67 -8.41 -12.68
C GLN A 112 4.61 -7.30 -13.15
N GLY A 113 5.66 -7.68 -13.86
CA GLY A 113 6.60 -6.72 -14.42
C GLY A 113 8.02 -7.26 -14.43
N GLN A 114 8.96 -6.37 -14.70
CA GLN A 114 10.37 -6.72 -14.74
C GLN A 114 10.88 -7.04 -13.33
N PRO A 115 11.65 -8.13 -13.16
CA PRO A 115 12.25 -8.42 -11.87
C PRO A 115 13.20 -7.29 -11.45
N LYS A 116 13.04 -6.80 -10.22
CA LYS A 116 13.87 -5.74 -9.64
C LYS A 116 14.64 -6.20 -8.42
N LEU A 117 14.18 -7.26 -7.77
CA LEU A 117 14.82 -7.80 -6.58
C LEU A 117 15.21 -9.25 -6.79
N SER A 118 16.47 -9.57 -6.49
CA SER A 118 16.90 -10.97 -6.45
C SER A 118 16.21 -11.71 -5.31
N GLU A 119 16.17 -13.04 -5.39
CA GLU A 119 15.62 -13.85 -4.31
C GLU A 119 16.31 -13.57 -2.98
N LYS A 120 17.62 -13.42 -3.02
CA LYS A 120 18.40 -13.12 -1.83
C LYS A 120 18.01 -11.78 -1.22
N MET A 121 17.82 -10.77 -2.05
CA MET A 121 17.40 -9.45 -1.56
C MET A 121 15.98 -9.50 -1.02
N GLN A 122 15.08 -10.25 -1.67
CA GLN A 122 13.74 -10.46 -1.16
C GLN A 122 13.76 -11.08 0.24
N GLU A 123 14.60 -12.07 0.45
CA GLU A 123 14.75 -12.70 1.76
C GLU A 123 15.28 -11.73 2.81
N ARG A 124 16.25 -10.91 2.44
CA ARG A 124 16.82 -9.92 3.35
C ARG A 124 15.78 -8.85 3.74
N VAL A 125 15.00 -8.38 2.77
CA VAL A 125 13.93 -7.41 3.03
C VAL A 125 12.89 -8.03 3.96
N ALA A 126 12.42 -9.23 3.62
CA ALA A 126 11.42 -9.91 4.42
C ALA A 126 11.90 -10.16 5.86
N PHE A 127 13.17 -10.52 6.01
CA PHE A 127 13.76 -10.74 7.33
C PHE A 127 13.74 -9.47 8.18
N GLN A 128 14.10 -8.33 7.60
CA GLN A 128 14.10 -7.07 8.33
C GLN A 128 12.69 -6.66 8.76
N ILE A 129 11.73 -6.81 7.87
CA ILE A 129 10.34 -6.46 8.17
C ILE A 129 9.81 -7.37 9.29
N GLU A 130 10.05 -8.66 9.18
CA GLU A 130 9.60 -9.63 10.16
C GLU A 130 10.21 -9.37 11.54
N ARG A 131 11.49 -9.04 11.55
CA ARG A 131 12.21 -8.70 12.79
C ARG A 131 11.60 -7.46 13.45
N ALA A 132 11.28 -6.44 12.68
CA ALA A 132 10.65 -5.22 13.20
C ALA A 132 9.27 -5.54 13.80
N CYS A 133 8.48 -6.38 13.13
CA CYS A 133 7.18 -6.79 13.64
C CYS A 133 7.28 -7.59 14.93
N ARG A 134 8.29 -8.44 15.07
CA ARG A 134 8.51 -9.19 16.31
C ARG A 134 8.85 -8.29 17.47
N ASN A 135 9.63 -7.25 17.23
CA ASN A 135 10.03 -6.33 18.28
C ASN A 135 8.84 -5.56 18.85
N GLU A 136 7.82 -5.32 18.05
CA GLU A 136 6.61 -4.64 18.51
C GLU A 136 5.61 -5.59 19.18
N ARG A 137 5.52 -6.83 18.71
CA ARG A 137 4.54 -7.80 19.20
C ARG A 137 4.70 -8.26 20.64
N PRO A 138 5.89 -8.40 21.21
CA PRO A 138 6.03 -8.94 22.57
C PRO A 138 5.23 -8.17 23.61
N ASP A 139 5.15 -6.86 23.51
CA ASP A 139 4.44 -6.05 24.47
C ASP A 139 2.92 -6.26 24.40
N LYS A 140 2.39 -6.42 23.20
CA LYS A 140 0.96 -6.69 23.02
C LYS A 140 0.57 -8.05 23.57
N ARG A 141 1.45 -9.04 23.44
CA ARG A 141 1.19 -10.37 23.99
C ARG A 141 1.19 -10.38 25.50
N ARG A 142 2.08 -9.63 26.11
CA ARG A 142 2.12 -9.51 27.56
C ARG A 142 0.88 -8.84 28.12
N ARG A 143 0.34 -7.85 27.40
CA ARG A 143 -0.86 -7.16 27.83
C ARG A 143 -2.12 -8.00 27.78
N ARG A 144 -2.13 -9.04 26.95
CA ARG A 144 -3.28 -9.93 26.80
C ARG A 144 -3.34 -11.02 27.87
N ARG A 145 -2.29 -11.17 28.62
CA ARG A 145 -2.21 -12.11 29.72
C ARG A 145 -2.42 -11.37 31.04
#